data_50ea479e14a8986d208d943f8a6c9791
#
_entry.id   50ea479e14a8986d208d943f8a6c9791
#
_cell.length_a   1.000
_cell.length_b   1.000
_cell.length_c   1.000
_cell.angle_alpha   90.00
_cell.angle_beta   90.00
_cell.angle_gamma   90.00
#
_symmetry.space_group_name_H-M   'P 1'
#
loop_
_entity.id
_entity.type
_entity.pdbx_description
1 polymer ?
#
loop_
_entity_poly.entity_id
_entity_poly.type
_entity_poly.pdbx_seq_one_letter_code
_entity_poly.pdbx_strand_id
1 'polypeptide(L)'
;MSLFLVRHAKAGKRSKWDDDDTLRPLVEEGVRQAEVIAESIAPLKPSALFSSPFVRCVQTLEPLGKATGLSVVKHELLAEGVDFTGTVDWMHTLADGAVMCSHGDVIPEVIDALERRGMEVSGFRESRKGSVWVLERHKGSFTGGHAWPPPRFE
;
A
#
# COMPACT_ATOMS: atom_id res chain seq x y z
N MET A 1 -3.32 16.15 -6.17
CA MET A 1 -3.05 14.89 -6.88
C MET A 1 -2.75 13.80 -5.86
N SER A 2 -3.21 12.60 -6.12
CA SER A 2 -3.18 11.53 -5.12
C SER A 2 -2.03 10.57 -5.31
N LEU A 3 -1.51 10.05 -4.19
CA LEU A 3 -0.72 8.83 -4.12
C LEU A 3 -1.49 7.83 -3.26
N PHE A 4 -1.19 6.54 -3.41
CA PHE A 4 -1.93 5.48 -2.73
C PHE A 4 -0.96 4.61 -1.95
N LEU A 5 -1.25 4.37 -0.68
CA LEU A 5 -0.43 3.52 0.18
C LEU A 5 -1.30 2.36 0.65
N VAL A 6 -1.01 1.17 0.11
CA VAL A 6 -1.82 -0.03 0.28
C VAL A 6 -1.17 -0.96 1.29
N ARG A 7 -1.92 -1.41 2.29
CA ARG A 7 -1.46 -2.52 3.11
C ARG A 7 -1.75 -3.82 2.36
N HIS A 8 -0.77 -4.74 2.32
CA HIS A 8 -0.98 -6.02 1.64
C HIS A 8 -2.29 -6.68 2.09
N ALA A 9 -2.92 -7.40 1.18
CA ALA A 9 -4.17 -8.10 1.41
C ALA A 9 -3.96 -9.31 2.34
N LYS A 10 -5.04 -10.01 2.66
CA LYS A 10 -4.99 -11.11 3.61
C LYS A 10 -4.05 -12.22 3.15
N ALA A 11 -3.07 -12.53 3.99
CA ALA A 11 -2.09 -13.58 3.76
C ALA A 11 -2.34 -14.74 4.73
N GLY A 12 -1.70 -15.88 4.50
CA GLY A 12 -1.76 -17.00 5.41
C GLY A 12 -1.20 -16.64 6.78
N LYS A 13 -1.54 -17.44 7.78
CA LYS A 13 -1.07 -17.19 9.15
C LYS A 13 0.43 -17.47 9.26
N ARG A 14 1.17 -16.51 9.82
CA ARG A 14 2.61 -16.63 10.07
C ARG A 14 2.94 -17.90 10.87
N SER A 15 2.12 -18.20 11.87
CA SER A 15 2.31 -19.37 12.73
C SER A 15 2.16 -20.72 12.01
N LYS A 16 1.54 -20.72 10.84
CA LYS A 16 1.32 -21.93 10.03
C LYS A 16 2.22 -22.00 8.80
N TRP A 17 3.08 -21.01 8.63
CA TRP A 17 4.01 -20.93 7.51
C TRP A 17 5.39 -21.37 8.01
N ASP A 18 5.93 -22.42 7.44
CA ASP A 18 7.18 -23.05 7.87
C ASP A 18 8.35 -22.80 6.92
N ASP A 19 8.22 -21.82 6.03
CA ASP A 19 9.25 -21.36 5.12
C ASP A 19 9.60 -19.91 5.43
N ASP A 20 10.47 -19.29 4.64
CA ASP A 20 10.85 -17.88 4.76
C ASP A 20 9.58 -17.01 4.71
N ASP A 21 9.41 -16.13 5.70
CA ASP A 21 8.24 -15.26 5.79
C ASP A 21 8.09 -14.33 4.59
N THR A 22 9.18 -13.99 3.93
CA THR A 22 9.14 -13.15 2.72
C THR A 22 8.40 -13.85 1.56
N LEU A 23 8.29 -15.16 1.61
CA LEU A 23 7.63 -15.97 0.57
C LEU A 23 6.17 -16.28 0.89
N ARG A 24 5.69 -15.94 2.08
CA ARG A 24 4.32 -16.26 2.50
C ARG A 24 3.30 -15.55 1.62
N PRO A 25 2.45 -16.30 0.89
CA PRO A 25 1.56 -15.70 -0.11
C PRO A 25 0.23 -15.25 0.47
N LEU A 26 -0.54 -14.55 -0.35
CA LEU A 26 -1.94 -14.26 -0.05
C LEU A 26 -2.73 -15.57 -0.01
N VAL A 27 -3.79 -15.57 0.82
CA VAL A 27 -4.83 -16.60 0.75
C VAL A 27 -5.87 -16.18 -0.31
N GLU A 28 -6.78 -17.09 -0.65
CA GLU A 28 -7.79 -16.84 -1.68
C GLU A 28 -8.59 -15.55 -1.43
N GLU A 29 -9.02 -15.31 -0.19
CA GLU A 29 -9.72 -14.07 0.16
C GLU A 29 -8.86 -12.84 -0.11
N GLY A 30 -7.56 -12.93 0.17
CA GLY A 30 -6.62 -11.84 -0.10
C GLY A 30 -6.46 -11.56 -1.59
N VAL A 31 -6.47 -12.60 -2.42
CA VAL A 31 -6.43 -12.44 -3.88
C VAL A 31 -7.69 -11.70 -4.36
N ARG A 32 -8.85 -12.04 -3.81
CA ARG A 32 -10.10 -11.36 -4.13
C ARG A 32 -10.09 -9.89 -3.67
N GLN A 33 -9.51 -9.62 -2.50
CA GLN A 33 -9.31 -8.24 -2.04
C GLN A 33 -8.43 -7.46 -3.01
N ALA A 34 -7.35 -8.07 -3.48
CA ALA A 34 -6.45 -7.43 -4.45
C ALA A 34 -7.16 -7.09 -5.76
N GLU A 35 -8.06 -7.96 -6.22
CA GLU A 35 -8.84 -7.71 -7.43
C GLU A 35 -9.78 -6.50 -7.25
N VAL A 36 -10.44 -6.38 -6.08
CA VAL A 36 -11.30 -5.23 -5.79
C VAL A 36 -10.51 -3.95 -5.66
N ILE A 37 -9.33 -4.00 -5.03
CA ILE A 37 -8.43 -2.84 -4.96
C ILE A 37 -8.06 -2.38 -6.38
N ALA A 38 -7.74 -3.32 -7.26
CA ALA A 38 -7.44 -3.01 -8.65
C ALA A 38 -8.61 -2.31 -9.35
N GLU A 39 -9.83 -2.80 -9.16
CA GLU A 39 -11.03 -2.19 -9.71
C GLU A 39 -11.23 -0.76 -9.22
N SER A 40 -10.85 -0.47 -7.96
CA SER A 40 -11.00 0.85 -7.37
C SER A 40 -9.93 1.84 -7.84
N ILE A 41 -8.70 1.39 -8.03
CA ILE A 41 -7.58 2.27 -8.36
C ILE A 41 -7.36 2.43 -9.86
N ALA A 42 -7.56 1.37 -10.66
CA ALA A 42 -7.30 1.43 -12.10
C ALA A 42 -8.00 2.61 -12.81
N PRO A 43 -9.28 2.92 -12.53
CA PRO A 43 -9.94 4.06 -13.15
C PRO A 43 -9.32 5.43 -12.81
N LEU A 44 -8.56 5.50 -11.73
CA LEU A 44 -7.88 6.72 -11.29
C LEU A 44 -6.54 6.93 -12.02
N LYS A 45 -6.19 6.04 -12.93
CA LYS A 45 -5.02 6.11 -13.80
C LYS A 45 -3.70 6.27 -13.03
N PRO A 46 -3.32 5.27 -12.22
CA PRO A 46 -2.06 5.32 -11.49
C PRO A 46 -0.87 5.44 -12.46
N SER A 47 0.21 6.07 -11.99
CA SER A 47 1.39 6.33 -12.80
C SER A 47 2.48 5.28 -12.66
N ALA A 48 2.55 4.60 -11.53
CA ALA A 48 3.57 3.59 -11.23
C ALA A 48 3.13 2.74 -10.05
N LEU A 49 3.64 1.51 -9.98
CA LEU A 49 3.35 0.57 -8.90
C LEU A 49 4.65 0.16 -8.24
N PHE A 50 4.73 0.39 -6.93
CA PHE A 50 5.88 -0.02 -6.11
C PHE A 50 5.42 -0.96 -5.00
N SER A 51 6.23 -1.93 -4.67
CA SER A 51 5.87 -2.93 -3.67
C SER A 51 7.06 -3.30 -2.80
N SER A 52 6.78 -3.57 -1.52
CA SER A 52 7.71 -4.36 -0.71
C SER A 52 8.11 -5.60 -1.52
N PRO A 53 9.36 -6.07 -1.38
CA PRO A 53 9.79 -7.31 -2.06
C PRO A 53 9.06 -8.57 -1.60
N PHE A 54 8.35 -8.51 -0.47
CA PHE A 54 7.63 -9.67 0.07
C PHE A 54 6.52 -10.11 -0.87
N VAL A 55 6.39 -11.41 -1.08
CA VAL A 55 5.43 -11.99 -2.03
C VAL A 55 4.01 -11.47 -1.80
N ARG A 56 3.55 -11.40 -0.54
CA ARG A 56 2.19 -10.96 -0.22
C ARG A 56 1.89 -9.53 -0.67
N CYS A 57 2.91 -8.66 -0.67
CA CYS A 57 2.75 -7.29 -1.16
C CYS A 57 2.74 -7.24 -2.68
N VAL A 58 3.64 -7.95 -3.33
CA VAL A 58 3.70 -8.03 -4.80
C VAL A 58 2.38 -8.57 -5.34
N GLN A 59 1.87 -9.66 -4.75
CA GLN A 59 0.60 -10.26 -5.17
C GLN A 59 -0.58 -9.30 -4.99
N THR A 60 -0.54 -8.44 -3.98
CA THR A 60 -1.61 -7.45 -3.75
C THR A 60 -1.72 -6.47 -4.93
N LEU A 61 -0.62 -6.13 -5.57
CA LEU A 61 -0.61 -5.20 -6.71
C LEU A 61 -0.66 -5.87 -8.08
N GLU A 62 -0.50 -7.19 -8.16
CA GLU A 62 -0.52 -7.89 -9.46
C GLU A 62 -1.79 -7.66 -10.28
N PRO A 63 -3.02 -7.75 -9.69
CA PRO A 63 -4.22 -7.46 -10.47
C PRO A 63 -4.26 -6.05 -11.03
N LEU A 64 -3.77 -5.08 -10.25
CA LEU A 64 -3.69 -3.69 -10.70
C LEU A 64 -2.69 -3.54 -11.84
N GLY A 65 -1.56 -4.24 -11.75
CA GLY A 65 -0.57 -4.26 -12.84
C GLY A 65 -1.16 -4.80 -14.13
N LYS A 66 -1.94 -5.87 -14.05
CA LYS A 66 -2.62 -6.44 -15.24
C LYS A 66 -3.65 -5.47 -15.80
N ALA A 67 -4.42 -4.79 -14.94
CA ALA A 67 -5.47 -3.88 -15.39
C ALA A 67 -4.93 -2.61 -16.05
N THR A 68 -3.73 -2.17 -15.64
CA THR A 68 -3.14 -0.90 -16.10
C THR A 68 -2.00 -1.06 -17.08
N GLY A 69 -1.44 -2.26 -17.20
CA GLY A 69 -0.22 -2.48 -18.00
C GLY A 69 1.06 -2.03 -17.30
N LEU A 70 0.98 -1.59 -16.04
CA LEU A 70 2.15 -1.15 -15.30
C LEU A 70 2.85 -2.35 -14.63
N SER A 71 4.18 -2.30 -14.57
CA SER A 71 4.97 -3.31 -13.87
C SER A 71 4.99 -3.00 -12.37
N VAL A 72 4.94 -4.04 -11.55
CA VAL A 72 5.14 -3.91 -10.10
C VAL A 72 6.64 -3.88 -9.83
N VAL A 73 7.15 -2.75 -9.34
CA VAL A 73 8.57 -2.55 -9.06
C VAL A 73 8.81 -2.76 -7.57
N LYS A 74 9.71 -3.68 -7.22
CA LYS A 74 10.07 -3.94 -5.82
C LYS A 74 10.96 -2.84 -5.28
N HIS A 75 10.71 -2.40 -4.04
CA HIS A 75 11.52 -1.37 -3.39
C HIS A 75 11.71 -1.70 -1.91
N GLU A 76 12.96 -1.70 -1.48
CA GLU A 76 13.34 -2.07 -0.11
C GLU A 76 12.74 -1.14 0.96
N LEU A 77 12.50 0.12 0.64
CA LEU A 77 11.92 1.07 1.59
C LEU A 77 10.44 0.82 1.90
N LEU A 78 9.83 -0.18 1.27
CA LEU A 78 8.48 -0.63 1.58
C LEU A 78 8.47 -1.95 2.36
N ALA A 79 9.63 -2.53 2.62
CA ALA A 79 9.74 -3.83 3.30
C ALA A 79 9.37 -3.73 4.78
N GLU A 80 8.93 -4.86 5.35
CA GLU A 80 8.69 -4.98 6.79
C GLU A 80 9.98 -4.69 7.55
N GLY A 81 9.88 -3.94 8.64
CA GLY A 81 11.00 -3.64 9.51
C GLY A 81 11.88 -2.46 9.09
N VAL A 82 11.57 -1.77 7.98
CA VAL A 82 12.38 -0.62 7.56
C VAL A 82 12.18 0.59 8.47
N ASP A 83 13.17 1.47 8.47
CA ASP A 83 13.05 2.79 9.09
C ASP A 83 12.13 3.65 8.22
N PHE A 84 10.97 4.02 8.76
CA PHE A 84 9.96 4.80 8.03
C PHE A 84 10.48 6.17 7.55
N THR A 85 11.50 6.71 8.18
CA THR A 85 12.06 8.02 7.79
C THR A 85 12.55 7.98 6.34
N GLY A 86 13.29 6.94 5.97
CA GLY A 86 13.73 6.75 4.60
C GLY A 86 12.56 6.57 3.64
N THR A 87 11.52 5.85 4.07
CA THR A 87 10.32 5.65 3.26
C THR A 87 9.62 6.97 2.96
N VAL A 88 9.43 7.81 3.98
CA VAL A 88 8.78 9.12 3.81
C VAL A 88 9.58 10.01 2.85
N ASP A 89 10.90 10.06 3.02
CA ASP A 89 11.75 10.86 2.14
C ASP A 89 11.67 10.38 0.69
N TRP A 90 11.67 9.07 0.49
CA TRP A 90 11.53 8.48 -0.84
C TRP A 90 10.17 8.81 -1.46
N MET A 91 9.09 8.76 -0.67
CA MET A 91 7.74 9.06 -1.16
C MET A 91 7.63 10.48 -1.74
N HIS A 92 8.37 11.43 -1.18
CA HIS A 92 8.38 12.80 -1.71
C HIS A 92 8.98 12.87 -3.12
N THR A 93 9.76 11.90 -3.55
CA THR A 93 10.37 11.88 -4.88
C THR A 93 9.45 11.29 -5.94
N LEU A 94 8.35 10.62 -5.55
CA LEU A 94 7.48 9.91 -6.47
C LEU A 94 6.54 10.86 -7.21
N ALA A 95 6.20 10.51 -8.43
CA ALA A 95 5.21 11.25 -9.22
C ALA A 95 3.80 11.04 -8.64
N ASP A 96 2.92 11.98 -8.89
CA ASP A 96 1.51 11.83 -8.57
C ASP A 96 0.94 10.57 -9.23
N GLY A 97 0.04 9.90 -8.54
CA GLY A 97 -0.56 8.66 -9.02
C GLY A 97 0.22 7.41 -8.66
N ALA A 98 1.37 7.52 -7.98
CA ALA A 98 2.12 6.36 -7.54
C ALA A 98 1.32 5.53 -6.53
N VAL A 99 1.37 4.21 -6.67
CA VAL A 99 0.74 3.24 -5.76
C VAL A 99 1.85 2.46 -5.09
N MET A 100 1.79 2.36 -3.76
CA MET A 100 2.80 1.67 -2.96
C MET A 100 2.13 0.61 -2.11
N CYS A 101 2.70 -0.58 -2.02
CA CYS A 101 2.20 -1.63 -1.13
C CYS A 101 3.25 -1.97 -0.07
N SER A 102 2.83 -1.96 1.19
CA SER A 102 3.71 -2.18 2.33
C SER A 102 2.98 -2.94 3.45
N HIS A 103 3.53 -2.87 4.64
CA HIS A 103 3.17 -3.69 5.81
C HIS A 103 2.56 -2.87 6.94
N GLY A 104 1.93 -3.57 7.87
CA GLY A 104 1.24 -2.97 8.99
C GLY A 104 2.12 -2.31 10.04
N ASP A 105 3.44 -2.55 10.02
CA ASP A 105 4.39 -1.85 10.88
C ASP A 105 4.87 -0.54 10.26
N VAL A 106 4.97 -0.47 8.93
CA VAL A 106 5.50 0.69 8.20
C VAL A 106 4.42 1.76 7.99
N ILE A 107 3.24 1.34 7.54
CA ILE A 107 2.19 2.28 7.13
C ILE A 107 1.75 3.22 8.23
N PRO A 108 1.42 2.76 9.47
CA PRO A 108 1.03 3.68 10.53
C PRO A 108 2.12 4.70 10.88
N GLU A 109 3.39 4.28 10.86
CA GLU A 109 4.51 5.17 11.13
C GLU A 109 4.65 6.25 10.05
N VAL A 110 4.43 5.88 8.80
CA VAL A 110 4.44 6.84 7.67
C VAL A 110 3.31 7.86 7.83
N ILE A 111 2.09 7.40 8.11
CA ILE A 111 0.94 8.28 8.27
C ILE A 111 1.17 9.24 9.44
N ASP A 112 1.65 8.75 10.58
CA ASP A 112 1.94 9.58 11.74
C ASP A 112 3.02 10.63 11.42
N ALA A 113 4.04 10.25 10.67
CA ALA A 113 5.10 11.18 10.26
C ALA A 113 4.57 12.29 9.34
N LEU A 114 3.72 11.93 8.37
CA LEU A 114 3.10 12.91 7.48
C LEU A 114 2.17 13.86 8.24
N GLU A 115 1.43 13.33 9.22
CA GLU A 115 0.56 14.14 10.06
C GLU A 115 1.37 15.14 10.89
N ARG A 116 2.50 14.73 11.45
CA ARG A 116 3.41 15.63 12.19
C ARG A 116 3.97 16.73 11.28
N ARG A 117 4.06 16.49 9.97
CA ARG A 117 4.53 17.47 8.99
C ARG A 117 3.41 18.34 8.43
N GLY A 118 2.18 18.21 8.96
CA GLY A 118 1.05 19.07 8.59
C GLY A 118 -0.05 18.44 7.76
N MET A 119 0.04 17.15 7.44
CA MET A 119 -1.03 16.47 6.73
C MET A 119 -2.26 16.32 7.64
N GLU A 120 -3.44 16.66 7.12
CA GLU A 120 -4.69 16.43 7.82
C GLU A 120 -5.21 15.03 7.53
N VAL A 121 -5.45 14.25 8.58
CA VAL A 121 -6.06 12.92 8.46
C VAL A 121 -7.55 13.05 8.73
N SER A 122 -8.37 12.59 7.78
CA SER A 122 -9.82 12.62 7.92
C SER A 122 -10.38 11.20 7.94
N GLY A 123 -11.51 11.02 8.64
CA GLY A 123 -12.19 9.73 8.73
C GLY A 123 -11.48 8.74 9.66
N PHE A 124 -11.89 7.49 9.57
CA PHE A 124 -11.35 6.42 10.40
C PHE A 124 -9.91 6.08 10.01
N ARG A 125 -9.05 5.94 11.01
CA ARG A 125 -7.63 5.58 10.79
C ARG A 125 -7.54 4.06 10.58
N GLU A 126 -7.66 3.67 9.35
CA GLU A 126 -7.68 2.27 8.95
C GLU A 126 -6.29 1.66 9.03
N SER A 127 -6.18 0.43 9.50
CA SER A 127 -4.90 -0.27 9.56
C SER A 127 -4.98 -1.75 9.16
N ARG A 128 -6.16 -2.23 8.81
CA ARG A 128 -6.37 -3.65 8.47
C ARG A 128 -5.78 -4.00 7.11
N LYS A 129 -5.46 -5.28 6.93
CA LYS A 129 -4.95 -5.82 5.67
C LYS A 129 -5.94 -5.56 4.54
N GLY A 130 -5.43 -5.10 3.40
CA GLY A 130 -6.26 -4.75 2.26
C GLY A 130 -6.81 -3.33 2.28
N SER A 131 -6.49 -2.54 3.29
CA SER A 131 -6.87 -1.12 3.34
C SER A 131 -5.96 -0.29 2.44
N VAL A 132 -6.48 0.87 2.02
CA VAL A 132 -5.76 1.80 1.13
C VAL A 132 -5.82 3.19 1.74
N TRP A 133 -4.66 3.81 1.92
CA TRP A 133 -4.58 5.23 2.25
C TRP A 133 -4.49 6.03 0.96
N VAL A 134 -5.39 7.00 0.80
CA VAL A 134 -5.35 7.97 -0.29
C VAL A 134 -4.71 9.23 0.24
N LEU A 135 -3.56 9.60 -0.32
CA LEU A 135 -2.76 10.72 0.15
C LEU A 135 -2.79 11.83 -0.88
N GLU A 136 -3.35 12.97 -0.50
CA GLU A 136 -3.38 14.15 -1.37
C GLU A 136 -2.08 14.95 -1.20
N ARG A 137 -1.50 15.33 -2.32
CA ARG A 137 -0.28 16.12 -2.35
C ARG A 137 -0.49 17.38 -3.19
N HIS A 138 -0.03 18.51 -2.67
CA HIS A 138 -0.14 19.80 -3.35
C HIS A 138 1.18 20.54 -3.19
N LYS A 139 1.77 20.94 -4.31
CA LYS A 139 3.06 21.67 -4.35
C LYS A 139 4.15 20.97 -3.52
N GLY A 140 4.26 19.64 -3.67
CA GLY A 140 5.27 18.85 -3.01
C GLY A 140 4.99 18.48 -1.55
N SER A 141 3.91 18.98 -0.96
CA SER A 141 3.53 18.67 0.42
C SER A 141 2.31 17.77 0.47
N PHE A 142 2.32 16.77 1.35
CA PHE A 142 1.14 15.97 1.62
C PHE A 142 0.21 16.78 2.50
N THR A 143 -0.98 17.06 2.00
CA THR A 143 -1.95 17.97 2.64
C THR A 143 -3.13 17.25 3.28
N GLY A 144 -3.50 16.09 2.78
CA GLY A 144 -4.63 15.34 3.30
C GLY A 144 -4.47 13.85 3.12
N GLY A 145 -5.03 13.08 4.04
CA GLY A 145 -5.05 11.62 3.94
C GLY A 145 -6.35 11.06 4.48
N HIS A 146 -6.89 10.07 3.79
CA HIS A 146 -8.04 9.29 4.28
C HIS A 146 -7.88 7.85 3.80
N ALA A 147 -8.53 6.93 4.48
CA ALA A 147 -8.37 5.51 4.19
C ALA A 147 -9.66 4.88 3.66
N TRP A 148 -9.51 3.97 2.71
CA TRP A 148 -10.57 3.06 2.30
C TRP A 148 -10.47 1.79 3.14
N PRO A 149 -11.58 1.29 3.69
CA PRO A 149 -11.56 0.03 4.42
C PRO A 149 -11.25 -1.14 3.47
N PRO A 150 -10.76 -2.26 4.00
CA PRO A 150 -10.52 -3.43 3.16
C PRO A 150 -11.83 -3.95 2.54
N PRO A 151 -11.76 -4.48 1.31
CA PRO A 151 -12.91 -5.16 0.73
C PRO A 151 -13.39 -6.31 1.61
N ARG A 152 -14.70 -6.47 1.74
CA ARG A 152 -15.33 -7.53 2.50
C ARG A 152 -16.15 -8.42 1.58
N PHE A 153 -16.16 -9.70 1.91
CA PHE A 153 -16.96 -10.71 1.20
C PHE A 153 -17.80 -11.48 2.20
N GLU A 154 -19.04 -11.73 1.85
CA GLU A 154 -19.97 -12.52 2.65
C GLU A 154 -19.97 -13.98 2.24
#